data_5064c52952ca4695116afbe58a3d14bf
#
_entry.id   5064c52952ca4695116afbe58a3d14bf
#
_cell.length_a   1.000
_cell.length_b   1.000
_cell.length_c   1.000
_cell.angle_alpha   90.00
_cell.angle_beta   90.00
_cell.angle_gamma   90.00
#
_symmetry.space_group_name_H-M   'P 1'
#
loop_
_entity.id
_entity.type
_entity.pdbx_description
1 polymer ?
#
loop_
_entity_poly.entity_id
_entity_poly.type
_entity_poly.pdbx_seq_one_letter_code
_entity_poly.pdbx_strand_id
1 'polypeptide(L)'
;MKLRLSVALLAILVAGTASAQHSAQKVNIGIKGGLNIYNINNDNNTEYDAKPGFNVGLLGHIHLSRQLALQPELVYSLQGAKYTVSNVDTKINLGYINVPVLVQYMFDNGFRLQAGPQVGFLVNAKSKTGSVSVDIKDDVKPVDFALSAGIGYVHPASGFGIDARYNLGLSDINENASFKSTNRGAQLGVFYLFNHKR
;
A
#
# COMPACT_ATOMS: atom_id res chain seq x y z
N MET A 1 -15.60 -3.59 21.14
CA MET A 1 -15.78 -4.19 19.80
C MET A 1 -14.53 -4.09 18.92
N LYS A 2 -13.72 -3.02 19.05
CA LYS A 2 -12.50 -2.79 18.24
C LYS A 2 -11.38 -3.85 18.39
N LEU A 3 -11.19 -4.44 19.58
CA LEU A 3 -10.15 -5.44 19.84
C LEU A 3 -10.44 -6.80 19.19
N ARG A 4 -11.70 -7.17 19.01
CA ARG A 4 -12.10 -8.47 18.43
C ARG A 4 -11.89 -8.52 16.91
N LEU A 5 -11.96 -7.37 16.22
CA LEU A 5 -11.73 -7.29 14.77
C LEU A 5 -10.23 -7.43 14.43
N SER A 6 -9.35 -6.86 15.28
CA SER A 6 -7.89 -6.96 15.12
C SER A 6 -7.37 -8.39 15.32
N VAL A 7 -7.96 -9.13 16.26
CA VAL A 7 -7.61 -10.53 16.51
C VAL A 7 -8.09 -11.44 15.37
N ALA A 8 -9.26 -11.15 14.78
CA ALA A 8 -9.78 -11.92 13.64
C ALA A 8 -8.93 -11.74 12.38
N LEU A 9 -8.42 -10.54 12.13
CA LEU A 9 -7.54 -10.26 10.98
C LEU A 9 -6.17 -10.96 11.12
N LEU A 10 -5.63 -10.98 12.33
CA LEU A 10 -4.39 -11.71 12.64
C LEU A 10 -4.58 -13.23 12.53
N ALA A 11 -5.76 -13.75 12.91
CA ALA A 11 -6.09 -15.17 12.82
C ALA A 11 -6.24 -15.64 11.35
N ILE A 12 -6.73 -14.81 10.44
CA ILE A 12 -6.83 -15.13 9.00
C ILE A 12 -5.44 -15.22 8.36
N LEU A 13 -4.49 -14.37 8.76
CA LEU A 13 -3.09 -14.44 8.33
C LEU A 13 -2.39 -15.72 8.83
N VAL A 14 -2.68 -16.17 10.05
CA VAL A 14 -2.10 -17.37 10.65
C VAL A 14 -2.78 -18.65 10.13
N ALA A 15 -4.09 -18.64 9.86
CA ALA A 15 -4.81 -19.78 9.33
C ALA A 15 -4.39 -20.16 7.90
N GLY A 16 -3.98 -19.17 7.09
CA GLY A 16 -3.43 -19.41 5.75
C GLY A 16 -2.14 -20.23 5.75
N THR A 17 -1.38 -20.21 6.83
CA THR A 17 -0.10 -20.96 6.95
C THR A 17 -0.30 -22.42 7.35
N ALA A 18 -1.41 -22.76 7.98
CA ALA A 18 -1.68 -24.13 8.47
C ALA A 18 -2.11 -25.10 7.35
N SER A 19 -2.68 -24.62 6.25
CA SER A 19 -3.11 -25.45 5.12
C SER A 19 -1.99 -25.71 4.10
N ALA A 20 -0.81 -25.07 4.25
CA ALA A 20 0.32 -25.17 3.31
C ALA A 20 1.21 -26.41 3.52
N GLN A 21 0.83 -27.35 4.37
CA GLN A 21 1.70 -28.49 4.74
C GLN A 21 1.73 -29.65 3.71
N HIS A 22 1.08 -29.52 2.56
CA HIS A 22 1.01 -30.62 1.59
C HIS A 22 1.81 -30.45 0.27
N SER A 23 2.49 -29.34 0.11
CA SER A 23 3.56 -29.18 -0.90
C SER A 23 4.49 -28.11 -0.36
N ALA A 24 5.81 -28.34 -0.38
CA ALA A 24 6.80 -27.37 0.08
C ALA A 24 6.78 -26.13 -0.82
N GLN A 25 5.73 -25.31 -0.67
CA GLN A 25 5.62 -24.00 -1.32
C GLN A 25 6.80 -23.16 -0.83
N LYS A 26 7.65 -22.75 -1.76
CA LYS A 26 8.75 -21.85 -1.41
C LYS A 26 8.17 -20.49 -1.03
N VAL A 27 8.27 -20.16 0.25
CA VAL A 27 7.93 -18.85 0.79
C VAL A 27 9.23 -18.07 0.97
N ASN A 28 9.38 -16.98 0.26
CA ASN A 28 10.48 -16.04 0.46
C ASN A 28 9.95 -14.80 1.20
N ILE A 29 10.66 -14.37 2.21
CA ILE A 29 10.37 -13.12 2.93
C ILE A 29 11.30 -12.05 2.37
N GLY A 30 10.86 -10.80 2.37
CA GLY A 30 11.65 -9.69 1.91
C GLY A 30 11.31 -8.38 2.61
N ILE A 31 12.15 -7.40 2.32
CA ILE A 31 11.96 -6.01 2.74
C ILE A 31 11.78 -5.14 1.50
N LYS A 32 11.04 -4.07 1.64
CA LYS A 32 10.85 -3.08 0.57
C LYS A 32 10.91 -1.66 1.09
N GLY A 33 11.24 -0.73 0.19
CA GLY A 33 11.19 0.69 0.44
C GLY A 33 11.12 1.46 -0.86
N GLY A 34 10.55 2.67 -0.82
CA GLY A 34 10.39 3.44 -2.04
C GLY A 34 9.76 4.80 -1.84
N LEU A 35 9.51 5.45 -2.96
CA LEU A 35 8.87 6.75 -3.03
C LEU A 35 7.42 6.60 -3.49
N ASN A 36 6.59 7.51 -3.02
CA ASN A 36 5.19 7.62 -3.39
C ASN A 36 4.91 9.00 -3.98
N ILE A 37 3.95 9.07 -4.87
CA ILE A 37 3.27 10.31 -5.26
C ILE A 37 1.78 10.03 -5.15
N TYR A 38 1.12 10.64 -4.17
CA TYR A 38 -0.31 10.47 -3.92
C TYR A 38 -1.07 11.77 -4.11
N ASN A 39 -2.34 11.62 -4.47
CA ASN A 39 -3.31 12.68 -4.54
C ASN A 39 -4.63 12.22 -3.94
N ILE A 40 -5.47 13.17 -3.51
CA ILE A 40 -6.85 12.95 -3.08
C ILE A 40 -7.76 13.41 -4.21
N ASN A 41 -8.59 12.49 -4.69
CA ASN A 41 -9.64 12.82 -5.64
C ASN A 41 -10.96 12.99 -4.88
N ASN A 42 -11.66 14.08 -5.10
CA ASN A 42 -12.95 14.36 -4.49
C ASN A 42 -14.00 14.76 -5.54
N ASP A 43 -15.25 14.75 -5.14
CA ASP A 43 -16.40 15.10 -5.98
C ASP A 43 -16.91 16.54 -5.77
N ASN A 44 -16.24 17.33 -4.91
CA ASN A 44 -16.61 18.73 -4.65
C ASN A 44 -15.83 19.77 -5.48
N ASN A 45 -15.12 19.34 -6.54
CA ASN A 45 -14.30 20.18 -7.42
C ASN A 45 -13.15 20.93 -6.73
N THR A 46 -12.73 20.55 -5.53
CA THR A 46 -11.50 21.07 -4.95
C THR A 46 -10.31 20.41 -5.64
N GLU A 47 -9.45 21.22 -6.25
CA GLU A 47 -8.23 20.72 -6.87
C GLU A 47 -7.16 20.46 -5.81
N TYR A 48 -6.72 19.22 -5.72
CA TYR A 48 -5.59 18.82 -4.92
C TYR A 48 -4.39 18.50 -5.78
N ASP A 49 -3.24 19.00 -5.39
CA ASP A 49 -1.96 18.65 -6.02
C ASP A 49 -1.40 17.35 -5.44
N ALA A 50 -0.65 16.66 -6.28
CA ALA A 50 0.04 15.45 -5.88
C ALA A 50 1.14 15.75 -4.86
N LYS A 51 1.24 14.89 -3.85
CA LYS A 51 2.19 15.02 -2.75
C LYS A 51 3.18 13.85 -2.76
N PRO A 52 4.50 14.12 -2.75
CA PRO A 52 5.50 13.09 -2.57
C PRO A 52 5.47 12.56 -1.13
N GLY A 53 5.75 11.29 -1.00
CA GLY A 53 5.88 10.55 0.24
C GLY A 53 6.85 9.39 0.09
N PHE A 54 6.88 8.52 1.08
CA PHE A 54 7.70 7.32 1.06
C PHE A 54 6.89 6.11 1.56
N ASN A 55 7.40 4.93 1.27
CA ASN A 55 6.89 3.69 1.82
C ASN A 55 8.05 2.79 2.29
N VAL A 56 7.79 1.99 3.31
CA VAL A 56 8.72 0.98 3.82
C VAL A 56 7.92 -0.17 4.42
N GLY A 57 8.39 -1.41 4.23
CA GLY A 57 7.64 -2.54 4.73
C GLY A 57 8.30 -3.89 4.50
N LEU A 58 7.50 -4.90 4.81
CA LEU A 58 7.82 -6.31 4.65
C LEU A 58 6.96 -6.90 3.55
N LEU A 59 7.47 -7.94 2.90
CA LEU A 59 6.72 -8.71 1.93
C LEU A 59 6.97 -10.21 2.09
N GLY A 60 5.93 -11.00 1.83
CA GLY A 60 6.03 -12.43 1.63
C GLY A 60 5.82 -12.73 0.15
N HIS A 61 6.62 -13.62 -0.42
CA HIS A 61 6.48 -14.06 -1.80
C HIS A 61 6.29 -15.57 -1.82
N ILE A 62 5.06 -16.00 -2.14
CA ILE A 62 4.58 -17.38 -2.05
C ILE A 62 4.37 -17.90 -3.48
N HIS A 63 5.20 -18.82 -3.93
CA HIS A 63 5.03 -19.44 -5.25
C HIS A 63 3.83 -20.39 -5.24
N LEU A 64 2.82 -20.09 -6.05
CA LEU A 64 1.66 -20.97 -6.29
C LEU A 64 1.96 -21.95 -7.43
N SER A 65 2.70 -21.47 -8.43
CA SER A 65 3.17 -22.26 -9.57
C SER A 65 4.50 -21.69 -10.09
N ARG A 66 4.99 -22.24 -11.21
CA ARG A 66 6.21 -21.69 -11.86
C ARG A 66 6.04 -20.22 -12.28
N GLN A 67 4.84 -19.82 -12.69
CA GLN A 67 4.55 -18.50 -13.23
C GLN A 67 3.64 -17.66 -12.33
N LEU A 68 3.03 -18.24 -11.31
CA LEU A 68 2.10 -17.54 -10.41
C LEU A 68 2.64 -17.51 -8.99
N ALA A 69 2.53 -16.34 -8.37
CA ALA A 69 2.82 -16.15 -6.96
C ALA A 69 1.76 -15.26 -6.29
N LEU A 70 1.63 -15.41 -4.98
CA LEU A 70 0.91 -14.50 -4.11
C LEU A 70 1.91 -13.69 -3.30
N GLN A 71 1.72 -12.37 -3.25
CA GLN A 71 2.59 -11.47 -2.50
C GLN A 71 1.78 -10.64 -1.51
N PRO A 72 1.55 -11.15 -0.28
CA PRO A 72 1.09 -10.32 0.83
C PRO A 72 2.20 -9.38 1.29
N GLU A 73 1.83 -8.15 1.67
CA GLU A 73 2.77 -7.16 2.18
C GLU A 73 2.20 -6.48 3.43
N LEU A 74 3.09 -5.92 4.24
CA LEU A 74 2.78 -5.02 5.35
C LEU A 74 3.65 -3.77 5.18
N VAL A 75 3.04 -2.64 4.80
CA VAL A 75 3.75 -1.46 4.35
C VAL A 75 3.27 -0.21 5.07
N TYR A 76 4.16 0.48 5.77
CA TYR A 76 3.91 1.86 6.16
C TYR A 76 4.06 2.76 4.92
N SER A 77 3.07 3.61 4.69
CA SER A 77 3.01 4.51 3.53
C SER A 77 2.57 5.91 3.96
N LEU A 78 3.40 6.90 3.66
CA LEU A 78 3.05 8.30 3.82
C LEU A 78 2.38 8.81 2.55
N GLN A 79 1.10 9.12 2.65
CA GLN A 79 0.22 9.54 1.56
C GLN A 79 -0.33 10.94 1.80
N GLY A 80 -1.29 11.36 0.99
CA GLY A 80 -2.04 12.60 1.14
C GLY A 80 -1.96 13.49 -0.10
N ALA A 81 -2.22 14.78 0.09
CA ALA A 81 -2.29 15.76 -0.97
C ALA A 81 -1.78 17.14 -0.51
N LYS A 82 -1.66 18.05 -1.46
CA LYS A 82 -1.41 19.47 -1.21
C LYS A 82 -2.55 20.29 -1.82
N TYR A 83 -2.81 21.44 -1.26
CA TYR A 83 -3.66 22.45 -1.87
C TYR A 83 -3.24 23.84 -1.42
N THR A 84 -3.53 24.85 -2.24
CA THR A 84 -3.19 26.24 -1.94
C THR A 84 -4.48 27.04 -1.81
N VAL A 85 -4.68 27.74 -0.68
CA VAL A 85 -5.79 28.66 -0.46
C VAL A 85 -5.21 30.03 -0.10
N SER A 86 -5.61 31.08 -0.82
CA SER A 86 -5.17 32.45 -0.60
C SER A 86 -3.63 32.58 -0.50
N ASN A 87 -2.91 31.95 -1.42
CA ASN A 87 -1.45 31.88 -1.48
C ASN A 87 -0.77 31.20 -0.27
N VAL A 88 -1.52 30.40 0.49
CA VAL A 88 -0.95 29.61 1.59
C VAL A 88 -1.03 28.15 1.27
N ASP A 89 0.14 27.49 1.21
CA ASP A 89 0.25 26.07 0.95
C ASP A 89 -0.15 25.25 2.18
N THR A 90 -1.11 24.36 1.99
CA THR A 90 -1.53 23.39 3.00
C THR A 90 -1.21 21.97 2.51
N LYS A 91 -0.63 21.17 3.40
CA LYS A 91 -0.26 19.77 3.13
C LYS A 91 -1.07 18.85 4.03
N ILE A 92 -1.83 17.95 3.43
CA ILE A 92 -2.49 16.85 4.13
C ILE A 92 -1.50 15.68 4.17
N ASN A 93 -1.17 15.22 5.37
CA ASN A 93 -0.28 14.09 5.60
C ASN A 93 -1.07 12.95 6.21
N LEU A 94 -1.21 11.83 5.47
CA LEU A 94 -1.91 10.64 5.90
C LEU A 94 -0.91 9.50 5.99
N GLY A 95 -0.69 8.97 7.19
CA GLY A 95 0.14 7.79 7.40
C GLY A 95 -0.74 6.55 7.51
N TYR A 96 -0.53 5.58 6.64
CA TYR A 96 -1.26 4.32 6.61
C TYR A 96 -0.34 3.13 6.85
N ILE A 97 -0.87 2.11 7.51
CA ILE A 97 -0.37 0.74 7.41
C ILE A 97 -1.21 0.04 6.34
N ASN A 98 -0.61 -0.23 5.21
CA ASN A 98 -1.25 -0.90 4.09
C ASN A 98 -0.94 -2.40 4.09
N VAL A 99 -1.96 -3.19 3.79
CA VAL A 99 -1.88 -4.66 3.63
C VAL A 99 -2.39 -5.01 2.22
N PRO A 100 -1.56 -4.87 1.19
CA PRO A 100 -1.88 -5.40 -0.13
C PRO A 100 -1.69 -6.91 -0.17
N VAL A 101 -2.53 -7.59 -0.95
CA VAL A 101 -2.39 -9.00 -1.31
C VAL A 101 -2.40 -9.09 -2.83
N LEU A 102 -1.22 -9.24 -3.42
CA LEU A 102 -1.04 -9.17 -4.86
C LEU A 102 -0.88 -10.56 -5.47
N VAL A 103 -1.62 -10.82 -6.53
CA VAL A 103 -1.33 -11.93 -7.44
C VAL A 103 -0.28 -11.44 -8.42
N GLN A 104 0.77 -12.23 -8.62
CA GLN A 104 1.85 -11.94 -9.54
C GLN A 104 1.92 -12.99 -10.64
N TYR A 105 2.03 -12.53 -11.88
CA TYR A 105 2.43 -13.34 -13.01
C TYR A 105 3.92 -13.09 -13.30
N MET A 106 4.72 -14.15 -13.23
CA MET A 106 6.18 -14.09 -13.32
C MET A 106 6.65 -14.63 -14.66
N PHE A 107 7.43 -13.84 -15.38
CA PHE A 107 8.11 -14.26 -16.59
C PHE A 107 9.47 -14.88 -16.26
N ASP A 108 9.97 -15.75 -17.13
CA ASP A 108 11.26 -16.46 -16.90
C ASP A 108 12.47 -15.51 -16.85
N ASN A 109 12.37 -14.32 -17.44
CA ASN A 109 13.41 -13.30 -17.44
C ASN A 109 13.45 -12.45 -16.15
N GLY A 110 12.58 -12.71 -15.15
CA GLY A 110 12.50 -11.97 -13.89
C GLY A 110 11.47 -10.81 -13.89
N PHE A 111 10.90 -10.46 -15.03
CA PHE A 111 9.81 -9.50 -15.13
C PHE A 111 8.54 -10.06 -14.50
N ARG A 112 7.70 -9.21 -13.94
CA ARG A 112 6.42 -9.62 -13.33
C ARG A 112 5.35 -8.56 -13.49
N LEU A 113 4.13 -9.03 -13.68
CA LEU A 113 2.91 -8.24 -13.57
C LEU A 113 2.28 -8.53 -12.21
N GLN A 114 1.65 -7.55 -11.61
CA GLN A 114 1.03 -7.73 -10.30
C GLN A 114 -0.25 -6.92 -10.18
N ALA A 115 -1.26 -7.51 -9.54
CA ALA A 115 -2.49 -6.81 -9.20
C ALA A 115 -3.16 -7.46 -7.99
N GLY A 116 -3.92 -6.69 -7.23
CA GLY A 116 -4.68 -7.21 -6.11
C GLY A 116 -5.29 -6.14 -5.21
N PRO A 117 -6.13 -6.55 -4.27
CA PRO A 117 -6.72 -5.66 -3.28
C PRO A 117 -5.70 -5.19 -2.25
N GLN A 118 -5.97 -4.01 -1.70
CA GLN A 118 -5.23 -3.43 -0.59
C GLN A 118 -6.20 -2.90 0.45
N VAL A 119 -5.91 -3.17 1.72
CA VAL A 119 -6.58 -2.53 2.86
C VAL A 119 -5.57 -1.64 3.57
N GLY A 120 -5.92 -0.39 3.80
CA GLY A 120 -5.12 0.59 4.53
C GLY A 120 -5.74 0.91 5.90
N PHE A 121 -4.93 0.98 6.94
CA PHE A 121 -5.32 1.40 8.28
C PHE A 121 -4.65 2.72 8.61
N LEU A 122 -5.45 3.76 8.87
CA LEU A 122 -4.96 5.09 9.20
C LEU A 122 -4.30 5.08 10.58
N VAL A 123 -3.02 5.43 10.64
CA VAL A 123 -2.27 5.54 11.90
C VAL A 123 -2.08 6.99 12.35
N ASN A 124 -1.91 7.91 11.40
CA ASN A 124 -1.88 9.34 11.69
C ASN A 124 -2.45 10.16 10.52
N ALA A 125 -3.04 11.32 10.83
CA ALA A 125 -3.50 12.29 9.84
C ALA A 125 -3.25 13.70 10.36
N LYS A 126 -2.52 14.52 9.59
CA LYS A 126 -2.19 15.89 9.97
C LYS A 126 -2.36 16.83 8.79
N SER A 127 -2.97 17.97 9.03
CA SER A 127 -2.98 19.11 8.13
C SER A 127 -1.91 20.11 8.55
N LYS A 128 -1.02 20.51 7.64
CA LYS A 128 0.06 21.45 7.91
C LYS A 128 -0.05 22.66 6.99
N THR A 129 -0.23 23.83 7.60
CA THR A 129 -0.30 25.13 6.93
C THR A 129 0.82 26.02 7.49
N GLY A 130 1.83 26.30 6.68
CA GLY A 130 3.04 27.00 7.15
C GLY A 130 3.72 26.26 8.30
N SER A 131 3.82 26.89 9.47
CA SER A 131 4.37 26.30 10.71
C SER A 131 3.32 25.61 11.60
N VAL A 132 2.04 25.83 11.33
CA VAL A 132 0.93 25.25 12.13
C VAL A 132 0.63 23.85 11.65
N SER A 133 0.53 22.90 12.59
CA SER A 133 0.14 21.51 12.32
C SER A 133 -1.04 21.13 13.20
N VAL A 134 -2.15 20.71 12.58
CA VAL A 134 -3.38 20.29 13.25
C VAL A 134 -3.60 18.81 13.01
N ASP A 135 -3.99 18.08 14.06
CA ASP A 135 -4.42 16.68 13.92
C ASP A 135 -5.84 16.68 13.33
N ILE A 136 -6.02 15.88 12.27
CA ILE A 136 -7.28 15.72 11.54
C ILE A 136 -7.71 14.25 11.48
N LYS A 137 -7.23 13.43 12.41
CA LYS A 137 -7.47 11.99 12.38
C LYS A 137 -8.95 11.63 12.52
N ASP A 138 -9.69 12.42 13.27
CA ASP A 138 -11.13 12.22 13.48
C ASP A 138 -11.98 12.62 12.25
N ASP A 139 -11.39 13.38 11.32
CA ASP A 139 -12.03 13.78 10.05
C ASP A 139 -11.80 12.76 8.92
N VAL A 140 -10.94 11.75 9.14
CA VAL A 140 -10.53 10.77 8.13
C VAL A 140 -10.90 9.36 8.58
N LYS A 141 -11.59 8.62 7.73
CA LYS A 141 -11.97 7.23 8.02
C LYS A 141 -10.76 6.36 8.34
N PRO A 142 -10.86 5.50 9.36
CA PRO A 142 -9.74 4.70 9.83
C PRO A 142 -9.32 3.59 8.87
N VAL A 143 -10.19 3.23 7.90
CA VAL A 143 -9.95 2.14 6.94
C VAL A 143 -10.15 2.65 5.52
N ASP A 144 -9.19 2.35 4.66
CA ASP A 144 -9.21 2.66 3.22
C ASP A 144 -9.04 1.37 2.41
N PHE A 145 -9.90 1.19 1.40
CA PHE A 145 -9.83 0.07 0.46
C PHE A 145 -9.35 0.58 -0.90
N ALA A 146 -8.40 -0.14 -1.49
CA ALA A 146 -7.84 0.20 -2.78
C ALA A 146 -7.62 -1.05 -3.64
N LEU A 147 -7.47 -0.83 -4.94
CA LEU A 147 -6.94 -1.79 -5.90
C LEU A 147 -5.55 -1.35 -6.30
N SER A 148 -4.59 -2.26 -6.22
CA SER A 148 -3.21 -2.04 -6.65
C SER A 148 -2.95 -2.81 -7.93
N ALA A 149 -2.28 -2.18 -8.90
CA ALA A 149 -1.79 -2.82 -10.11
C ALA A 149 -0.40 -2.28 -10.47
N GLY A 150 0.46 -3.12 -11.04
CA GLY A 150 1.80 -2.68 -11.34
C GLY A 150 2.66 -3.74 -12.02
N ILE A 151 3.90 -3.34 -12.21
CA ILE A 151 4.95 -4.15 -12.83
C ILE A 151 6.15 -4.22 -11.89
N GLY A 152 6.96 -5.22 -12.03
CA GLY A 152 8.20 -5.36 -11.28
C GLY A 152 9.23 -6.18 -12.03
N TYR A 153 10.44 -6.13 -11.52
CA TYR A 153 11.54 -6.94 -11.99
C TYR A 153 12.32 -7.45 -10.79
N VAL A 154 12.67 -8.72 -10.78
CA VAL A 154 13.59 -9.31 -9.80
C VAL A 154 14.78 -9.87 -10.53
N HIS A 155 15.96 -9.46 -10.12
CA HIS A 155 17.20 -10.02 -10.65
C HIS A 155 17.33 -11.49 -10.18
N PRO A 156 17.37 -12.46 -11.11
CA PRO A 156 17.22 -13.88 -10.79
C PRO A 156 18.27 -14.45 -9.84
N ALA A 157 19.47 -13.89 -9.85
CA ALA A 157 20.59 -14.42 -9.05
C ALA A 157 20.72 -13.77 -7.67
N SER A 158 20.19 -12.57 -7.45
CA SER A 158 20.44 -11.83 -6.21
C SER A 158 19.24 -11.66 -5.31
N GLY A 159 18.00 -11.78 -5.84
CA GLY A 159 16.78 -11.48 -5.11
C GLY A 159 16.48 -9.98 -4.97
N PHE A 160 17.34 -9.09 -5.49
CA PHE A 160 17.04 -7.66 -5.61
C PHE A 160 15.99 -7.44 -6.69
N GLY A 161 15.06 -6.54 -6.39
CA GLY A 161 14.04 -6.17 -7.34
C GLY A 161 13.63 -4.71 -7.24
N ILE A 162 12.95 -4.28 -8.30
CA ILE A 162 12.30 -2.97 -8.40
C ILE A 162 10.85 -3.18 -8.73
N ASP A 163 9.97 -2.31 -8.24
CA ASP A 163 8.58 -2.31 -8.65
C ASP A 163 8.06 -0.89 -8.91
N ALA A 164 7.10 -0.81 -9.82
CA ALA A 164 6.29 0.38 -10.04
C ALA A 164 4.83 -0.05 -10.01
N ARG A 165 4.00 0.64 -9.21
CA ARG A 165 2.57 0.34 -9.07
C ARG A 165 1.72 1.58 -8.96
N TYR A 166 0.48 1.43 -9.32
CA TYR A 166 -0.56 2.42 -9.11
C TYR A 166 -1.60 1.87 -8.15
N ASN A 167 -1.99 2.69 -7.17
CA ASN A 167 -3.02 2.37 -6.18
C ASN A 167 -4.23 3.25 -6.43
N LEU A 168 -5.36 2.63 -6.68
CA LEU A 168 -6.65 3.26 -6.90
C LEU A 168 -7.53 3.06 -5.67
N GLY A 169 -7.76 4.11 -4.87
CA GLY A 169 -8.67 4.09 -3.74
C GLY A 169 -10.11 3.90 -4.22
N LEU A 170 -10.81 2.98 -3.58
CA LEU A 170 -12.20 2.62 -3.87
C LEU A 170 -13.16 3.12 -2.80
N SER A 171 -12.67 3.26 -1.57
CA SER A 171 -13.46 3.75 -0.44
C SER A 171 -13.39 5.26 -0.31
N ASP A 172 -14.47 5.83 0.22
CA ASP A 172 -14.46 7.20 0.69
C ASP A 172 -13.69 7.29 2.00
N ILE A 173 -12.66 8.14 2.05
CA ILE A 173 -11.82 8.37 3.23
C ILE A 173 -12.29 9.53 4.11
N ASN A 174 -13.33 10.28 3.70
CA ASN A 174 -13.86 11.41 4.45
C ASN A 174 -14.88 10.94 5.48
N GLU A 175 -14.72 11.30 6.76
CA GLU A 175 -15.70 10.98 7.80
C GLU A 175 -16.98 11.83 7.64
N ASN A 176 -16.87 13.06 7.13
CA ASN A 176 -18.00 13.93 6.84
C ASN A 176 -18.67 13.53 5.52
N ALA A 177 -19.96 13.17 5.57
CA ALA A 177 -20.71 12.67 4.42
C ALA A 177 -21.04 13.73 3.34
N SER A 178 -20.54 14.97 3.47
CA SER A 178 -20.86 16.07 2.55
C SER A 178 -20.27 15.90 1.14
N PHE A 179 -19.19 15.16 1.00
CA PHE A 179 -18.52 14.85 -0.28
C PHE A 179 -17.64 13.62 -0.13
N LYS A 180 -17.43 12.90 -1.23
CA LYS A 180 -16.56 11.73 -1.26
C LYS A 180 -15.14 12.11 -1.61
N SER A 181 -14.19 11.49 -0.93
CA SER A 181 -12.76 11.64 -1.20
C SER A 181 -12.10 10.27 -1.27
N THR A 182 -11.29 10.04 -2.28
CA THR A 182 -10.55 8.78 -2.46
C THR A 182 -9.07 9.03 -2.62
N ASN A 183 -8.22 8.16 -2.04
CA ASN A 183 -6.79 8.19 -2.24
C ASN A 183 -6.40 7.52 -3.56
N ARG A 184 -5.49 8.13 -4.31
CA ARG A 184 -4.87 7.49 -5.47
C ARG A 184 -3.42 7.90 -5.59
N GLY A 185 -2.57 7.02 -6.09
CA GLY A 185 -1.17 7.38 -6.24
C GLY A 185 -0.33 6.31 -6.90
N ALA A 186 0.84 6.75 -7.33
CA ALA A 186 1.88 5.90 -7.87
C ALA A 186 2.97 5.64 -6.81
N GLN A 187 3.56 4.45 -6.87
CA GLN A 187 4.70 4.05 -6.05
C GLN A 187 5.82 3.53 -6.94
N LEU A 188 7.04 3.90 -6.61
CA LEU A 188 8.25 3.33 -7.19
C LEU A 188 9.10 2.82 -6.04
N GLY A 189 9.46 1.54 -6.04
CA GLY A 189 10.15 0.91 -4.95
C GLY A 189 11.28 0.00 -5.37
N VAL A 190 12.13 -0.28 -4.40
CA VAL A 190 13.12 -1.34 -4.43
C VAL A 190 12.79 -2.36 -3.35
N PHE A 191 13.13 -3.61 -3.55
CA PHE A 191 12.94 -4.64 -2.56
C PHE A 191 14.04 -5.70 -2.62
N TYR A 192 14.16 -6.47 -1.56
CA TYR A 192 15.08 -7.59 -1.47
C TYR A 192 14.37 -8.81 -0.90
N LEU A 193 14.44 -9.93 -1.62
CA LEU A 193 13.90 -11.22 -1.20
C LEU A 193 15.02 -12.06 -0.56
N PHE A 194 14.87 -12.39 0.70
CA PHE A 194 15.78 -13.29 1.39
C PHE A 194 15.62 -14.72 0.84
N ASN A 195 16.72 -15.44 0.74
CA ASN A 195 16.75 -16.85 0.28
C ASN A 195 16.10 -17.07 -1.10
N HIS A 196 16.19 -16.06 -1.99
CA HIS A 196 15.71 -16.17 -3.36
C HIS A 196 16.62 -17.14 -4.15
N LYS A 197 16.40 -18.45 -3.97
CA LYS A 197 16.99 -19.50 -4.80
C LYS A 197 15.92 -19.98 -5.78
N ARG A 198 16.22 -19.90 -7.08
CA ARG A 198 15.44 -20.57 -8.13
C ARG A 198 15.55 -22.08 -8.03
#